data_24b87bf0e08b2caad6537ae646c52d08
#
_entry.id   24b87bf0e08b2caad6537ae646c52d08
#
_cell.length_a   1.000
_cell.length_b   1.000
_cell.length_c   1.000
_cell.angle_alpha   90.00
_cell.angle_beta   90.00
_cell.angle_gamma   90.00
#
_symmetry.space_group_name_H-M   'P 1'
#
loop_
_entity.id
_entity.type
_entity.pdbx_description
1 polymer ?
#
loop_
_entity_poly.entity_id
_entity_poly.type
_entity_poly.pdbx_seq_one_letter_code
_entity_poly.pdbx_strand_id
1 'polypeptide(L)'
;NSCLSSFSIYMMLVAIVAFLVQPLTLVYLKQTLSHGVSTVQTVATFGIAGSIAGYLLFGRLLRALGSRRTLIAIHSAFIAIPAMLFFCGESVPRLLEIVCAIIFLNCMALACFFCFASAEMYSVAAPGNKVMSLSFFNTFFCGGRMFGGFLSSALLASGMLAAEWEKFGMKFTAIQSVFAMACAMSLLWLVFLIIVPAANPDRRNDYYNPPDFRKG
;
A
#
# COMPACT_ATOMS: atom_id res chain seq x y z
N ASN A 1 8.44 -9.01 23.44
CA ASN A 1 7.26 -8.30 22.91
C ASN A 1 6.74 -8.97 21.61
N SER A 2 6.04 -10.11 21.74
CA SER A 2 5.45 -10.84 20.60
C SER A 2 4.54 -9.95 19.73
N CYS A 3 3.82 -9.02 20.35
CA CYS A 3 2.91 -8.10 19.66
C CYS A 3 3.66 -7.15 18.69
N LEU A 4 4.77 -6.55 19.13
CA LEU A 4 5.59 -5.68 18.27
C LEU A 4 6.18 -6.44 17.08
N SER A 5 6.68 -7.64 17.31
CA SER A 5 7.26 -8.47 16.24
C SER A 5 6.20 -8.87 15.22
N SER A 6 5.03 -9.35 15.67
CA SER A 6 3.93 -9.74 14.79
C SER A 6 3.42 -8.57 13.97
N PHE A 7 3.25 -7.40 14.60
CA PHE A 7 2.85 -6.18 13.93
C PHE A 7 3.90 -5.73 12.89
N SER A 8 5.20 -5.75 13.25
CA SER A 8 6.28 -5.34 12.35
C SER A 8 6.38 -6.24 11.12
N ILE A 9 6.27 -7.57 11.30
CA ILE A 9 6.28 -8.54 10.20
C ILE A 9 5.06 -8.32 9.30
N TYR A 10 3.87 -8.16 9.90
CA TYR A 10 2.66 -7.90 9.14
C TYR A 10 2.77 -6.62 8.29
N MET A 11 3.26 -5.52 8.89
CA MET A 11 3.47 -4.26 8.18
C MET A 11 4.54 -4.36 7.09
N MET A 12 5.58 -5.16 7.29
CA MET A 12 6.57 -5.48 6.24
C MET A 12 5.89 -6.14 5.04
N LEU A 13 5.07 -7.15 5.26
CA LEU A 13 4.38 -7.89 4.21
C LEU A 13 3.42 -6.99 3.42
N VAL A 14 2.69 -6.12 4.11
CA VAL A 14 1.81 -5.13 3.46
C VAL A 14 2.63 -4.11 2.67
N ALA A 15 3.75 -3.63 3.24
CA ALA A 15 4.62 -2.68 2.57
C ALA A 15 5.21 -3.22 1.26
N ILE A 16 5.54 -4.52 1.17
CA ILE A 16 6.00 -5.15 -0.07
C ILE A 16 5.01 -4.88 -1.20
N VAL A 17 3.74 -5.12 -0.98
CA VAL A 17 2.70 -4.98 -2.01
C VAL A 17 2.36 -3.52 -2.25
N ALA A 18 2.21 -2.73 -1.20
CA ALA A 18 1.81 -1.33 -1.28
C ALA A 18 2.81 -0.48 -2.09
N PHE A 19 4.10 -0.78 -1.96
CA PHE A 19 5.17 -0.04 -2.67
C PHE A 19 5.54 -0.60 -4.05
N LEU A 20 4.97 -1.72 -4.44
CA LEU A 20 5.17 -2.31 -5.76
C LEU A 20 4.38 -1.56 -6.85
N VAL A 21 3.19 -1.09 -6.55
CA VAL A 21 2.23 -0.59 -7.55
C VAL A 21 2.67 0.74 -8.20
N GLN A 22 3.11 1.72 -7.41
CA GLN A 22 3.41 3.06 -7.91
C GLN A 22 4.55 3.10 -8.94
N PRO A 23 5.74 2.55 -8.67
CA PRO A 23 6.83 2.57 -9.65
C PRO A 23 6.48 1.77 -10.90
N LEU A 24 5.79 0.65 -10.76
CA LEU A 24 5.36 -0.16 -11.91
C LEU A 24 4.37 0.57 -12.80
N THR A 25 3.47 1.38 -12.24
CA THR A 25 2.54 2.18 -13.05
C THR A 25 3.28 3.19 -13.90
N LEU A 26 4.32 3.85 -13.36
CA LEU A 26 5.13 4.80 -14.13
C LEU A 26 5.93 4.10 -15.23
N VAL A 27 6.46 2.89 -14.96
CA VAL A 27 7.12 2.06 -15.96
C VAL A 27 6.13 1.61 -17.03
N TYR A 28 4.93 1.19 -16.66
CA TYR A 28 3.86 0.79 -17.56
C TYR A 28 3.50 1.92 -18.53
N LEU A 29 3.30 3.14 -18.02
CA LEU A 29 3.01 4.30 -18.86
C LEU A 29 4.13 4.59 -19.86
N LYS A 30 5.39 4.49 -19.43
CA LYS A 30 6.55 4.82 -20.27
C LYS A 30 6.88 3.73 -21.29
N GLN A 31 6.91 2.46 -20.87
CA GLN A 31 7.41 1.35 -21.69
C GLN A 31 6.30 0.70 -22.52
N THR A 32 5.14 0.48 -21.94
CA THR A 32 4.05 -0.25 -22.60
C THR A 32 3.15 0.69 -23.39
N LEU A 33 2.77 1.82 -22.79
CA LEU A 33 1.88 2.79 -23.41
C LEU A 33 2.62 3.89 -24.19
N SER A 34 3.95 3.82 -24.24
CA SER A 34 4.82 4.73 -25.02
C SER A 34 4.57 6.22 -24.74
N HIS A 35 4.10 6.58 -23.56
CA HIS A 35 3.88 7.97 -23.18
C HIS A 35 5.18 8.75 -22.96
N GLY A 36 5.20 10.01 -23.36
CA GLY A 36 6.33 10.92 -23.18
C GLY A 36 6.64 11.21 -21.71
N VAL A 37 7.88 11.60 -21.43
CA VAL A 37 8.37 11.89 -20.06
C VAL A 37 7.50 12.95 -19.37
N SER A 38 7.02 13.98 -20.07
CA SER A 38 6.15 15.02 -19.48
C SER A 38 4.83 14.45 -18.98
N THR A 39 4.23 13.50 -19.70
CA THR A 39 3.00 12.81 -19.29
C THR A 39 3.24 12.00 -18.02
N VAL A 40 4.32 11.22 -17.97
CA VAL A 40 4.69 10.44 -16.78
C VAL A 40 4.91 11.36 -15.57
N GLN A 41 5.53 12.53 -15.78
CA GLN A 41 5.75 13.51 -14.73
C GLN A 41 4.44 14.16 -14.26
N THR A 42 3.50 14.41 -15.16
CA THR A 42 2.15 14.89 -14.80
C THR A 42 1.45 13.86 -13.90
N VAL A 43 1.45 12.59 -14.25
CA VAL A 43 0.86 11.50 -13.43
C VAL A 43 1.53 11.45 -12.05
N ALA A 44 2.85 11.56 -11.98
CA ALA A 44 3.57 11.57 -10.70
C ALA A 44 3.15 12.79 -9.83
N THR A 45 2.88 13.95 -10.44
CA THR A 45 2.40 15.16 -9.73
C THR A 45 1.02 14.92 -9.11
N PHE A 46 0.10 14.24 -9.82
CA PHE A 46 -1.18 13.82 -9.23
C PHE A 46 -0.98 12.90 -8.02
N GLY A 47 0.05 12.04 -8.03
CA GLY A 47 0.43 11.23 -6.89
C GLY A 47 0.83 12.07 -5.67
N ILE A 48 1.60 13.16 -5.86
CA ILE A 48 1.95 14.08 -4.76
C ILE A 48 0.69 14.71 -4.17
N ALA A 49 -0.22 15.20 -5.02
CA ALA A 49 -1.50 15.76 -4.57
C ALA A 49 -2.32 14.73 -3.78
N GLY A 50 -2.35 13.46 -4.23
CA GLY A 50 -2.98 12.35 -3.52
C GLY A 50 -2.36 12.12 -2.14
N SER A 51 -1.04 12.16 -2.03
CA SER A 51 -0.34 12.02 -0.74
C SER A 51 -0.73 13.12 0.24
N ILE A 52 -0.77 14.38 -0.20
CA ILE A 52 -1.21 15.50 0.63
C ILE A 52 -2.65 15.29 1.12
N ALA A 53 -3.55 14.90 0.21
CA ALA A 53 -4.94 14.59 0.56
C ALA A 53 -5.02 13.47 1.60
N GLY A 54 -4.20 12.42 1.46
CA GLY A 54 -4.15 11.30 2.39
C GLY A 54 -3.72 11.70 3.79
N TYR A 55 -2.68 12.53 3.92
CA TYR A 55 -2.24 13.06 5.22
C TYR A 55 -3.35 13.89 5.90
N LEU A 56 -4.06 14.70 5.16
CA LEU A 56 -5.16 15.52 5.70
C LEU A 56 -6.39 14.67 6.07
N LEU A 57 -6.67 13.62 5.32
CA LEU A 57 -7.83 12.75 5.51
C LEU A 57 -7.65 11.76 6.66
N PHE A 58 -6.42 11.28 6.90
CA PHE A 58 -6.13 10.20 7.84
C PHE A 58 -6.72 10.43 9.24
N GLY A 59 -6.52 11.61 9.82
CA GLY A 59 -7.02 11.91 11.15
C GLY A 59 -8.55 11.88 11.26
N ARG A 60 -9.27 12.25 10.19
CA ARG A 60 -10.73 12.15 10.11
C ARG A 60 -11.16 10.69 9.99
N LEU A 61 -10.47 9.92 9.14
CA LEU A 61 -10.75 8.52 8.89
C LEU A 61 -10.57 7.69 10.18
N LEU A 62 -9.45 7.90 10.88
CA LEU A 62 -9.15 7.21 12.13
C LEU A 62 -10.20 7.52 13.22
N ARG A 63 -10.63 8.79 13.35
CA ARG A 63 -11.69 9.19 14.30
C ARG A 63 -13.03 8.56 13.98
N ALA A 64 -13.40 8.52 12.70
CA ALA A 64 -14.71 8.03 12.28
C ALA A 64 -14.82 6.50 12.37
N LEU A 65 -13.79 5.76 11.95
CA LEU A 65 -13.83 4.31 11.79
C LEU A 65 -13.15 3.54 12.94
N GLY A 66 -12.20 4.18 13.66
CA GLY A 66 -11.29 3.49 14.57
C GLY A 66 -10.16 2.77 13.84
N SER A 67 -9.17 2.25 14.59
CA SER A 67 -7.93 1.69 14.05
C SER A 67 -8.18 0.52 13.09
N ARG A 68 -8.87 -0.52 13.53
CA ARG A 68 -9.07 -1.75 12.75
C ARG A 68 -9.81 -1.51 11.43
N ARG A 69 -10.91 -0.74 11.46
CA ARG A 69 -11.69 -0.45 10.25
C ARG A 69 -10.94 0.46 9.29
N THR A 70 -10.14 1.38 9.81
CA THR A 70 -9.26 2.23 8.99
C THR A 70 -8.24 1.38 8.23
N LEU A 71 -7.61 0.40 8.88
CA LEU A 71 -6.68 -0.50 8.22
C LEU A 71 -7.38 -1.37 7.17
N ILE A 72 -8.58 -1.88 7.44
CA ILE A 72 -9.38 -2.63 6.45
C ILE A 72 -9.70 -1.73 5.24
N ALA A 73 -10.08 -0.47 5.44
CA ALA A 73 -10.36 0.46 4.35
C ALA A 73 -9.11 0.72 3.49
N ILE A 74 -7.94 0.90 4.11
CA ILE A 74 -6.65 1.05 3.41
C ILE A 74 -6.33 -0.21 2.60
N HIS A 75 -6.52 -1.40 3.16
CA HIS A 75 -6.31 -2.66 2.45
C HIS A 75 -7.28 -2.84 1.28
N SER A 76 -8.53 -2.46 1.45
CA SER A 76 -9.51 -2.49 0.35
C SER A 76 -9.07 -1.61 -0.81
N ALA A 77 -8.47 -0.45 -0.53
CA ALA A 77 -7.86 0.40 -1.57
C ALA A 77 -6.67 -0.30 -2.25
N PHE A 78 -5.79 -0.98 -1.50
CA PHE A 78 -4.66 -1.74 -2.05
C PHE A 78 -5.08 -2.98 -2.87
N ILE A 79 -6.32 -3.44 -2.74
CA ILE A 79 -6.90 -4.47 -3.61
C ILE A 79 -7.50 -3.81 -4.86
N ALA A 80 -8.33 -2.79 -4.67
CA ALA A 80 -9.07 -2.16 -5.76
C ALA A 80 -8.15 -1.46 -6.77
N ILE A 81 -7.10 -0.77 -6.30
CA ILE A 81 -6.19 0.01 -7.13
C ILE A 81 -5.43 -0.86 -8.16
N PRO A 82 -4.69 -1.92 -7.76
CA PRO A 82 -4.04 -2.78 -8.74
C PRO A 82 -5.04 -3.56 -9.58
N ALA A 83 -6.24 -3.90 -9.07
CA ALA A 83 -7.28 -4.49 -9.88
C ALA A 83 -7.74 -3.53 -11.00
N MET A 84 -7.92 -2.25 -10.70
CA MET A 84 -8.25 -1.25 -11.73
C MET A 84 -7.11 -1.10 -12.75
N LEU A 85 -5.85 -1.04 -12.31
CA LEU A 85 -4.69 -0.96 -13.20
C LEU A 85 -4.54 -2.19 -14.10
N PHE A 86 -4.92 -3.38 -13.61
CA PHE A 86 -4.92 -4.59 -14.41
C PHE A 86 -5.81 -4.48 -15.66
N PHE A 87 -6.96 -3.81 -15.54
CA PHE A 87 -7.88 -3.60 -16.67
C PHE A 87 -7.58 -2.34 -17.49
N CYS A 88 -6.63 -1.50 -17.10
CA CYS A 88 -6.20 -0.32 -17.85
C CYS A 88 -5.29 -0.72 -18.99
N GLY A 89 -5.85 -1.01 -20.18
CA GLY A 89 -5.13 -1.28 -21.42
C GLY A 89 -5.26 -0.14 -22.43
N GLU A 90 -4.55 -0.23 -23.55
CA GLU A 90 -4.56 0.81 -24.63
C GLU A 90 -5.96 1.09 -25.20
N SER A 91 -6.86 0.13 -25.14
CA SER A 91 -8.24 0.25 -25.64
C SER A 91 -9.16 1.09 -24.74
N VAL A 92 -8.70 1.48 -23.53
CA VAL A 92 -9.53 2.21 -22.57
C VAL A 92 -9.62 3.69 -22.98
N PRO A 93 -10.82 4.23 -23.22
CA PRO A 93 -10.96 5.66 -23.54
C PRO A 93 -10.54 6.52 -22.34
N ARG A 94 -9.87 7.66 -22.63
CA ARG A 94 -9.36 8.57 -21.59
C ARG A 94 -8.43 7.91 -20.55
N LEU A 95 -7.64 6.93 -21.00
CA LEU A 95 -6.75 6.16 -20.15
C LEU A 95 -5.90 7.01 -19.22
N LEU A 96 -5.35 8.13 -19.73
CA LEU A 96 -4.49 9.01 -18.94
C LEU A 96 -5.21 9.63 -17.75
N GLU A 97 -6.45 10.08 -17.93
CA GLU A 97 -7.25 10.69 -16.86
C GLU A 97 -7.56 9.64 -15.78
N ILE A 98 -7.89 8.42 -16.22
CA ILE A 98 -8.16 7.28 -15.32
C ILE A 98 -6.90 6.92 -14.52
N VAL A 99 -5.74 6.84 -15.17
CA VAL A 99 -4.48 6.52 -14.49
C VAL A 99 -4.07 7.64 -13.53
N CYS A 100 -4.28 8.92 -13.88
CA CYS A 100 -4.08 10.03 -12.94
C CYS A 100 -4.93 9.89 -11.68
N ALA A 101 -6.23 9.56 -11.85
CA ALA A 101 -7.13 9.34 -10.71
C ALA A 101 -6.71 8.12 -9.87
N ILE A 102 -6.31 7.02 -10.51
CA ILE A 102 -5.85 5.81 -9.81
C ILE A 102 -4.56 6.10 -9.03
N ILE A 103 -3.59 6.80 -9.61
CA ILE A 103 -2.35 7.17 -8.92
C ILE A 103 -2.61 8.14 -7.78
N PHE A 104 -3.51 9.10 -7.96
CA PHE A 104 -3.95 9.98 -6.87
C PHE A 104 -4.50 9.15 -5.69
N LEU A 105 -5.43 8.22 -5.95
CA LEU A 105 -6.00 7.33 -4.92
C LEU A 105 -4.96 6.41 -4.29
N ASN A 106 -4.03 5.88 -5.09
CA ASN A 106 -2.95 5.02 -4.59
C ASN A 106 -2.04 5.78 -3.61
N CYS A 107 -1.59 6.97 -4.00
CA CYS A 107 -0.73 7.77 -3.13
C CYS A 107 -1.47 8.30 -1.91
N MET A 108 -2.77 8.57 -2.01
CA MET A 108 -3.62 8.89 -0.86
C MET A 108 -3.71 7.71 0.12
N ALA A 109 -3.95 6.49 -0.38
CA ALA A 109 -3.98 5.28 0.44
C ALA A 109 -2.61 4.98 1.08
N LEU A 110 -1.50 5.16 0.34
CA LEU A 110 -0.14 5.04 0.85
C LEU A 110 0.14 6.04 1.98
N ALA A 111 -0.25 7.30 1.83
CA ALA A 111 -0.08 8.32 2.88
C ALA A 111 -0.89 7.96 4.14
N CYS A 112 -2.14 7.52 3.98
CA CYS A 112 -2.94 7.00 5.09
C CYS A 112 -2.27 5.78 5.76
N PHE A 113 -1.70 4.87 4.99
CA PHE A 113 -0.99 3.71 5.50
C PHE A 113 0.26 4.09 6.30
N PHE A 114 1.04 5.06 5.83
CA PHE A 114 2.19 5.59 6.58
C PHE A 114 1.80 6.19 7.92
N CYS A 115 0.77 7.04 7.92
CA CYS A 115 0.26 7.63 9.16
C CYS A 115 -0.23 6.54 10.12
N PHE A 116 -0.96 5.55 9.60
CA PHE A 116 -1.46 4.42 10.37
C PHE A 116 -0.31 3.62 10.99
N ALA A 117 0.67 3.22 10.18
CA ALA A 117 1.83 2.46 10.62
C ALA A 117 2.59 3.17 11.73
N SER A 118 2.78 4.49 11.61
CA SER A 118 3.45 5.31 12.61
C SER A 118 2.63 5.40 13.92
N ALA A 119 1.33 5.65 13.81
CA ALA A 119 0.45 5.77 14.98
C ALA A 119 0.38 4.46 15.79
N GLU A 120 0.17 3.32 15.10
CA GLU A 120 0.12 2.01 15.75
C GLU A 120 1.45 1.60 16.35
N MET A 121 2.55 1.88 15.68
CA MET A 121 3.88 1.60 16.21
C MET A 121 4.11 2.28 17.57
N TYR A 122 3.74 3.56 17.70
CA TYR A 122 3.85 4.28 18.97
C TYR A 122 2.98 3.67 20.07
N SER A 123 1.84 3.11 19.71
CA SER A 123 0.93 2.47 20.67
C SER A 123 1.39 1.08 21.12
N VAL A 124 2.13 0.36 20.27
CA VAL A 124 2.66 -0.99 20.54
C VAL A 124 4.05 -0.95 21.19
N ALA A 125 4.77 0.17 21.05
CA ALA A 125 6.10 0.33 21.62
C ALA A 125 6.08 0.25 23.14
N ALA A 126 6.95 -0.59 23.71
CA ALA A 126 7.05 -0.78 25.16
C ALA A 126 7.44 0.52 25.87
N PRO A 127 6.79 0.86 27.01
CA PRO A 127 7.22 1.96 27.84
C PRO A 127 8.70 1.77 28.27
N GLY A 128 9.54 2.78 28.09
CA GLY A 128 10.96 2.75 28.46
C GLY A 128 11.94 2.38 27.34
N ASN A 129 11.52 1.73 26.25
CA ASN A 129 12.42 1.40 25.14
C ASN A 129 11.81 1.75 23.77
N LYS A 130 11.22 2.94 23.67
CA LYS A 130 10.53 3.38 22.45
C LYS A 130 11.47 3.48 21.26
N VAL A 131 12.68 4.00 21.45
CA VAL A 131 13.66 4.20 20.36
C VAL A 131 14.02 2.86 19.70
N MET A 132 14.30 1.83 20.49
CA MET A 132 14.63 0.51 19.96
C MET A 132 13.43 -0.16 19.26
N SER A 133 12.23 0.01 19.83
CA SER A 133 10.98 -0.49 19.21
C SER A 133 10.72 0.18 17.86
N LEU A 134 10.92 1.51 17.79
CA LEU A 134 10.82 2.28 16.56
C LEU A 134 11.84 1.82 15.52
N SER A 135 13.10 1.66 15.91
CA SER A 135 14.17 1.23 15.01
C SER A 135 13.89 -0.17 14.46
N PHE A 136 13.47 -1.09 15.33
CA PHE A 136 13.08 -2.44 14.94
C PHE A 136 11.94 -2.42 13.90
N PHE A 137 10.85 -1.72 14.19
CA PHE A 137 9.73 -1.58 13.26
C PHE A 137 10.16 -0.98 11.92
N ASN A 138 10.91 0.14 11.95
CA ASN A 138 11.37 0.81 10.74
C ASN A 138 12.26 -0.08 9.88
N THR A 139 13.09 -0.94 10.48
CA THR A 139 13.92 -1.91 9.74
C THR A 139 13.04 -2.85 8.94
N PHE A 140 12.01 -3.44 9.53
CA PHE A 140 11.07 -4.31 8.83
C PHE A 140 10.27 -3.56 7.78
N PHE A 141 9.74 -2.39 8.12
CA PHE A 141 8.93 -1.59 7.21
C PHE A 141 9.71 -1.11 5.98
N CYS A 142 10.93 -0.58 6.18
CA CYS A 142 11.81 -0.19 5.08
C CYS A 142 12.31 -1.40 4.29
N GLY A 143 12.61 -2.51 4.96
CA GLY A 143 12.96 -3.78 4.32
C GLY A 143 11.85 -4.25 3.37
N GLY A 144 10.58 -4.18 3.82
CA GLY A 144 9.43 -4.51 2.98
C GLY A 144 9.33 -3.63 1.73
N ARG A 145 9.53 -2.32 1.88
CA ARG A 145 9.55 -1.38 0.75
C ARG A 145 10.64 -1.70 -0.28
N MET A 146 11.87 -1.93 0.19
CA MET A 146 13.00 -2.31 -0.67
C MET A 146 12.73 -3.63 -1.37
N PHE A 147 12.24 -4.64 -0.63
CA PHE A 147 11.95 -5.95 -1.19
C PHE A 147 10.84 -5.91 -2.24
N GLY A 148 9.80 -5.08 -2.05
CA GLY A 148 8.74 -4.86 -3.04
C GLY A 148 9.29 -4.33 -4.37
N GLY A 149 10.17 -3.33 -4.32
CA GLY A 149 10.84 -2.79 -5.51
C GLY A 149 11.76 -3.80 -6.20
N PHE A 150 12.54 -4.56 -5.41
CA PHE A 150 13.42 -5.61 -5.94
C PHE A 150 12.60 -6.75 -6.57
N LEU A 151 11.55 -7.22 -5.90
CA LEU A 151 10.70 -8.30 -6.39
C LEU A 151 10.06 -7.95 -7.73
N SER A 152 9.52 -6.73 -7.89
CA SER A 152 8.94 -6.30 -9.14
C SER A 152 9.96 -6.31 -10.28
N SER A 153 11.16 -5.78 -10.04
CA SER A 153 12.24 -5.75 -11.03
C SER A 153 12.72 -7.16 -11.39
N ALA A 154 12.86 -8.04 -10.39
CA ALA A 154 13.28 -9.42 -10.60
C ALA A 154 12.24 -10.23 -11.40
N LEU A 155 10.94 -10.06 -11.11
CA LEU A 155 9.87 -10.73 -11.84
C LEU A 155 9.81 -10.28 -13.30
N LEU A 156 9.97 -8.99 -13.58
CA LEU A 156 10.02 -8.48 -14.95
C LEU A 156 11.27 -8.95 -15.69
N ALA A 157 12.42 -8.97 -15.03
CA ALA A 157 13.72 -9.38 -15.64
C ALA A 157 13.82 -10.89 -15.86
N SER A 158 13.16 -11.71 -15.02
CA SER A 158 13.24 -13.17 -15.11
C SER A 158 12.55 -13.77 -16.33
N GLY A 159 11.69 -13.02 -17.01
CA GLY A 159 10.85 -13.55 -18.10
C GLY A 159 9.83 -14.62 -17.64
N MET A 160 9.69 -14.85 -16.33
CA MET A 160 8.70 -15.83 -15.80
C MET A 160 7.27 -15.45 -16.12
N LEU A 161 7.00 -14.14 -16.31
CA LEU A 161 5.73 -13.67 -16.80
C LEU A 161 5.81 -13.58 -18.33
N ALA A 162 4.86 -14.17 -19.04
CA ALA A 162 4.78 -14.01 -20.49
C ALA A 162 4.76 -12.50 -20.82
N ALA A 163 5.55 -12.08 -21.83
CA ALA A 163 5.60 -10.67 -22.23
C ALA A 163 4.21 -10.16 -22.61
N GLU A 164 3.46 -10.98 -23.32
CA GLU A 164 2.07 -10.73 -23.68
C GLU A 164 1.27 -12.04 -23.64
N TRP A 165 0.05 -11.97 -23.16
CA TRP A 165 -0.88 -13.09 -23.20
C TRP A 165 -2.29 -12.57 -23.48
N GLU A 166 -3.11 -13.42 -24.14
CA GLU A 166 -4.45 -13.07 -24.53
C GLU A 166 -5.47 -13.94 -23.80
N LYS A 167 -6.49 -13.31 -23.20
CA LYS A 167 -7.61 -13.98 -22.57
C LYS A 167 -8.87 -13.13 -22.71
N PHE A 168 -9.98 -13.76 -23.06
CA PHE A 168 -11.27 -13.09 -23.30
C PHE A 168 -11.21 -11.97 -24.36
N GLY A 169 -10.35 -12.11 -25.38
CA GLY A 169 -10.18 -11.10 -26.43
C GLY A 169 -9.41 -9.85 -26.01
N MET A 170 -8.83 -9.84 -24.82
CA MET A 170 -7.97 -8.76 -24.31
C MET A 170 -6.53 -9.23 -24.25
N LYS A 171 -5.61 -8.36 -24.69
CA LYS A 171 -4.16 -8.56 -24.56
C LYS A 171 -3.67 -7.96 -23.24
N PHE A 172 -2.95 -8.75 -22.50
CA PHE A 172 -2.36 -8.35 -21.21
C PHE A 172 -0.84 -8.39 -21.30
N THR A 173 -0.19 -7.46 -20.63
CA THR A 173 1.26 -7.34 -20.55
C THR A 173 1.79 -7.99 -19.28
N ALA A 174 3.11 -8.23 -19.23
CA ALA A 174 3.80 -8.71 -18.03
C ALA A 174 3.55 -7.79 -16.82
N ILE A 175 3.53 -6.46 -17.04
CA ILE A 175 3.31 -5.49 -15.95
C ILE A 175 1.89 -5.61 -15.39
N GLN A 176 0.88 -5.80 -16.26
CA GLN A 176 -0.50 -6.05 -15.82
C GLN A 176 -0.61 -7.35 -15.00
N SER A 177 0.13 -8.39 -15.37
CA SER A 177 0.19 -9.63 -14.57
C SER A 177 0.75 -9.40 -13.17
N VAL A 178 1.73 -8.50 -13.01
CA VAL A 178 2.23 -8.10 -11.67
C VAL A 178 1.17 -7.33 -10.88
N PHE A 179 0.34 -6.51 -11.52
CA PHE A 179 -0.79 -5.87 -10.83
C PHE A 179 -1.82 -6.90 -10.34
N ALA A 180 -2.12 -7.93 -11.15
CA ALA A 180 -2.99 -9.02 -10.70
C ALA A 180 -2.41 -9.78 -9.49
N MET A 181 -1.10 -10.04 -9.51
CA MET A 181 -0.41 -10.65 -8.38
C MET A 181 -0.45 -9.74 -7.13
N ALA A 182 -0.23 -8.44 -7.27
CA ALA A 182 -0.34 -7.48 -6.18
C ALA A 182 -1.75 -7.46 -5.57
N CYS A 183 -2.79 -7.51 -6.42
CA CYS A 183 -4.18 -7.63 -5.98
C CYS A 183 -4.42 -8.91 -5.17
N ALA A 184 -3.96 -10.06 -5.66
CA ALA A 184 -4.11 -11.34 -4.97
C ALA A 184 -3.37 -11.37 -3.62
N MET A 185 -2.15 -10.82 -3.56
CA MET A 185 -1.39 -10.70 -2.31
C MET A 185 -2.08 -9.76 -1.33
N SER A 186 -2.59 -8.60 -1.77
CA SER A 186 -3.34 -7.69 -0.91
C SER A 186 -4.59 -8.36 -0.34
N LEU A 187 -5.31 -9.14 -1.14
CA LEU A 187 -6.47 -9.90 -0.69
C LEU A 187 -6.09 -10.93 0.38
N LEU A 188 -5.00 -11.65 0.18
CA LEU A 188 -4.49 -12.62 1.15
C LEU A 188 -4.15 -11.96 2.49
N TRP A 189 -3.50 -10.78 2.48
CA TRP A 189 -3.20 -10.04 3.69
C TRP A 189 -4.44 -9.46 4.35
N LEU A 190 -5.47 -9.07 3.60
CA LEU A 190 -6.75 -8.66 4.16
C LEU A 190 -7.45 -9.82 4.86
N VAL A 191 -7.47 -11.00 4.24
CA VAL A 191 -8.03 -12.22 4.86
C VAL A 191 -7.28 -12.54 6.15
N PHE A 192 -5.94 -12.47 6.13
CA PHE A 192 -5.11 -12.65 7.32
C PHE A 192 -5.47 -11.66 8.44
N LEU A 193 -5.64 -10.39 8.11
CA LEU A 193 -6.05 -9.35 9.06
C LEU A 193 -7.42 -9.63 9.71
N ILE A 194 -8.35 -10.18 8.93
CA ILE A 194 -9.70 -10.51 9.43
C ILE A 194 -9.66 -11.72 10.36
N ILE A 195 -8.89 -12.76 9.99
CA ILE A 195 -8.81 -14.03 10.73
C ILE A 195 -7.97 -13.89 12.00
N VAL A 196 -6.93 -13.02 11.98
CA VAL A 196 -5.99 -12.84 13.11
C VAL A 196 -6.20 -11.48 13.78
N PRO A 197 -7.16 -11.36 14.74
CA PRO A 197 -7.42 -10.08 15.41
C PRO A 197 -6.21 -9.53 16.17
N ALA A 198 -5.29 -10.42 16.59
CA ALA A 198 -4.05 -10.02 17.26
C ALA A 198 -3.09 -9.20 16.39
N ALA A 199 -3.23 -9.26 15.06
CA ALA A 199 -2.42 -8.47 14.14
C ALA A 199 -2.74 -6.97 14.24
N ASN A 200 -3.99 -6.61 14.53
CA ASN A 200 -4.41 -5.25 14.84
C ASN A 200 -5.66 -5.26 15.75
N PRO A 201 -5.50 -5.19 17.08
CA PRO A 201 -6.60 -5.09 18.02
C PRO A 201 -7.37 -3.75 17.82
N ASP A 202 -8.68 -3.78 18.03
CA ASP A 202 -9.49 -2.55 17.96
C ASP A 202 -9.19 -1.65 19.18
N ARG A 203 -8.47 -0.57 18.94
CA ARG A 203 -8.01 0.39 19.96
C ARG A 203 -8.70 1.75 19.81
N ARG A 204 -9.95 1.77 19.44
CA ARG A 204 -10.68 3.02 19.18
C ARG A 204 -10.61 4.03 20.32
N ASN A 205 -10.60 3.56 21.57
CA ASN A 205 -10.59 4.42 22.76
C ASN A 205 -9.17 4.81 23.22
N ASP A 206 -8.13 4.02 22.90
CA ASP A 206 -6.77 4.21 23.39
C ASP A 206 -6.11 5.47 22.83
N TYR A 207 -6.50 5.92 21.63
CA TYR A 207 -5.96 7.14 21.01
C TYR A 207 -6.50 8.42 21.61
N TYR A 208 -7.69 8.39 22.20
CA TYR A 208 -8.40 9.58 22.70
C TYR A 208 -8.48 9.64 24.22
N ASN A 209 -8.38 8.49 24.87
CA ASN A 209 -8.29 8.36 26.32
C ASN A 209 -7.05 7.53 26.65
N PRO A 210 -5.83 8.11 26.54
CA PRO A 210 -4.63 7.40 26.94
C PRO A 210 -4.78 6.95 28.40
N PRO A 211 -4.40 5.72 28.75
CA PRO A 211 -4.44 5.27 30.12
C PRO A 211 -3.70 6.27 31.02
N ASP A 212 -4.31 6.60 32.14
CA ASP A 212 -3.76 7.58 33.08
C ASP A 212 -2.49 7.00 33.72
N PHE A 213 -1.34 7.29 33.12
CA PHE A 213 -0.02 6.84 33.60
C PHE A 213 0.39 7.45 34.96
N ARG A 214 -0.47 8.29 35.58
CA ARG A 214 -0.22 8.88 36.91
C ARG A 214 -0.61 7.96 38.07
N LYS A 215 -1.16 6.77 37.78
CA LYS A 215 -1.60 5.79 38.77
C LYS A 215 -0.67 4.59 38.90
N GLY A 216 0.63 4.81 38.69
CA GLY A 216 1.65 3.81 38.91
C GLY A 216 2.79 4.39 39.75
#